data_6c3d607ee9abeb8df7e76ea0c7f1eb45
#
_entry.id   6c3d607ee9abeb8df7e76ea0c7f1eb45
#
_cell.length_a   1.000
_cell.length_b   1.000
_cell.length_c   1.000
_cell.angle_alpha   90.00
_cell.angle_beta   90.00
_cell.angle_gamma   90.00
#
_symmetry.space_group_name_H-M   'P 1'
#
loop_
_entity.id
_entity.type
_entity.pdbx_description
1 polymer ?
#
loop_
_entity_poly.entity_id
_entity_poly.type
_entity_poly.pdbx_seq_one_letter_code
_entity_poly.pdbx_strand_id
1 'polypeptide(L)'
;MAFMFLTKGPLPFAPLWERFFKGHEGFYSIYVHTLPDYKSDFPSSSVFYRRQIPSQHVAWGEMSMCEAERRLLANALLDISNEWFVLLSEACIPLRGFDFIYSYVSKSRYSFMGSADEDGPYGRGRYSYAMGPEVQLSQWRKGSQWFEINRELALYIVEDIIYYHKFKEFCRPPCYVDEHYFPTMLSIRYSHLLAKRTLTWTDWSKGGPHPTTFGKSVITEMFLKMIQEGQSCLYNDQTSQVCYLFARKFDPSALEPLLKLSPKVLGF
;
A
#
# COMPACT_ATOMS: atom_id res chain seq x y z
N MET A 1 6.45 5.80 12.31
CA MET A 1 6.01 5.20 11.02
C MET A 1 4.49 5.20 10.99
N ALA A 2 3.87 5.71 9.93
CA ALA A 2 2.42 5.78 9.76
C ALA A 2 1.90 4.56 8.98
N PHE A 3 1.01 3.78 9.59
CA PHE A 3 0.28 2.70 8.93
C PHE A 3 -1.10 3.23 8.52
N MET A 4 -1.37 3.29 7.23
CA MET A 4 -2.56 3.87 6.63
C MET A 4 -3.42 2.77 6.04
N PHE A 5 -4.62 2.58 6.57
CA PHE A 5 -5.56 1.55 6.10
C PHE A 5 -6.67 2.19 5.25
N LEU A 6 -6.71 1.82 3.99
CA LEU A 6 -7.79 2.16 3.07
C LEU A 6 -8.77 0.99 2.99
N THR A 7 -9.99 1.18 3.49
CA THR A 7 -10.99 0.12 3.63
C THR A 7 -12.40 0.63 3.30
N LYS A 8 -13.29 -0.28 2.97
CA LYS A 8 -14.73 0.03 2.85
C LYS A 8 -15.44 0.09 4.21
N GLY A 9 -14.88 -0.55 5.24
CA GLY A 9 -15.50 -0.65 6.56
C GLY A 9 -14.69 -1.50 7.52
N PRO A 10 -15.13 -2.73 7.86
CA PRO A 10 -14.48 -3.56 8.85
C PRO A 10 -13.03 -3.89 8.52
N LEU A 11 -12.20 -4.02 9.56
CA LEU A 11 -10.84 -4.51 9.50
C LEU A 11 -10.78 -5.95 10.06
N PRO A 12 -11.07 -6.98 9.25
CA PRO A 12 -11.19 -8.36 9.73
C PRO A 12 -9.89 -8.91 10.31
N PHE A 13 -8.75 -8.36 9.92
CA PHE A 13 -7.43 -8.73 10.45
C PHE A 13 -6.96 -7.85 11.61
N ALA A 14 -7.83 -7.01 12.20
CA ALA A 14 -7.47 -6.20 13.37
C ALA A 14 -6.80 -7.04 14.49
N PRO A 15 -7.28 -8.25 14.88
CA PRO A 15 -6.63 -9.04 15.91
C PRO A 15 -5.19 -9.47 15.54
N LEU A 16 -4.89 -9.69 14.25
CA LEU A 16 -3.54 -9.99 13.78
C LEU A 16 -2.64 -8.75 13.85
N TRP A 17 -3.17 -7.61 13.44
CA TRP A 17 -2.46 -6.32 13.52
C TRP A 17 -2.23 -5.87 14.96
N GLU A 18 -3.17 -6.14 15.88
CA GLU A 18 -2.99 -5.87 17.32
C GLU A 18 -1.81 -6.65 17.91
N ARG A 19 -1.63 -7.92 17.51
CA ARG A 19 -0.44 -8.69 17.88
C ARG A 19 0.83 -8.09 17.30
N PHE A 20 0.79 -7.71 16.02
CA PHE A 20 1.91 -7.10 15.31
C PHE A 20 2.39 -5.80 15.99
N PHE A 21 1.46 -4.95 16.45
CA PHE A 21 1.78 -3.67 17.08
C PHE A 21 2.10 -3.74 18.57
N LYS A 22 1.78 -4.85 19.22
CA LYS A 22 1.92 -5.01 20.68
C LYS A 22 3.37 -4.85 21.13
N GLY A 23 3.59 -3.93 22.10
CA GLY A 23 4.90 -3.65 22.68
C GLY A 23 5.76 -2.67 21.86
N HIS A 24 5.20 -2.09 20.80
CA HIS A 24 5.90 -1.13 19.94
C HIS A 24 5.28 0.28 19.96
N GLU A 25 4.56 0.60 21.05
CA GLU A 25 3.93 1.90 21.25
C GLU A 25 4.97 3.03 21.14
N GLY A 26 4.64 4.10 20.45
CA GLY A 26 5.55 5.21 20.17
C GLY A 26 6.38 5.08 18.89
N PHE A 27 6.45 3.90 18.28
CA PHE A 27 7.14 3.70 16.99
C PHE A 27 6.21 3.75 15.78
N TYR A 28 4.91 3.70 16.00
CA TYR A 28 3.91 3.73 14.94
C TYR A 28 2.75 4.67 15.26
N SER A 29 2.05 5.04 14.21
CA SER A 29 0.72 5.68 14.25
C SER A 29 -0.19 5.01 13.23
N ILE A 30 -1.50 5.02 13.47
CA ILE A 30 -2.50 4.35 12.64
C ILE A 30 -3.52 5.36 12.14
N TYR A 31 -3.84 5.30 10.86
CA TYR A 31 -4.86 6.11 10.18
C TYR A 31 -5.75 5.20 9.34
N VAL A 32 -7.07 5.36 9.47
CA VAL A 32 -8.04 4.51 8.79
C VAL A 32 -9.00 5.38 7.99
N HIS A 33 -9.04 5.18 6.68
CA HIS A 33 -10.05 5.76 5.80
C HIS A 33 -11.09 4.69 5.47
N THR A 34 -12.37 4.97 5.74
CA THR A 34 -13.50 4.06 5.49
C THR A 34 -14.52 4.73 4.57
N LEU A 35 -15.62 4.07 4.29
CA LEU A 35 -16.82 4.75 3.80
C LEU A 35 -17.32 5.72 4.88
N PRO A 36 -17.86 6.91 4.53
CA PRO A 36 -18.26 7.94 5.50
C PRO A 36 -19.30 7.46 6.52
N ASP A 37 -20.21 6.60 6.07
CA ASP A 37 -21.31 6.10 6.90
C ASP A 37 -20.89 4.95 7.84
N TYR A 38 -19.70 4.38 7.62
CA TYR A 38 -19.16 3.34 8.50
C TYR A 38 -18.60 3.95 9.79
N LYS A 39 -19.06 3.44 10.92
CA LYS A 39 -18.52 3.79 12.24
C LYS A 39 -17.84 2.56 12.83
N SER A 40 -16.56 2.67 13.12
CA SER A 40 -15.84 1.60 13.80
C SER A 40 -16.30 1.50 15.26
N ASP A 41 -16.42 0.29 15.76
CA ASP A 41 -16.82 -0.06 17.13
C ASP A 41 -15.66 -0.64 17.95
N PHE A 42 -14.43 -0.35 17.58
CA PHE A 42 -13.25 -0.85 18.31
C PHE A 42 -13.26 -0.39 19.78
N PRO A 43 -13.01 -1.30 20.74
CA PRO A 43 -12.92 -0.97 22.16
C PRO A 43 -11.74 -0.03 22.43
N SER A 44 -11.76 0.70 23.54
CA SER A 44 -10.69 1.64 23.93
C SER A 44 -9.32 1.00 24.11
N SER A 45 -9.27 -0.32 24.33
CA SER A 45 -8.03 -1.10 24.42
C SER A 45 -7.42 -1.44 23.06
N SER A 46 -8.16 -1.29 21.97
CA SER A 46 -7.67 -1.59 20.62
C SER A 46 -6.76 -0.48 20.09
N VAL A 47 -5.71 -0.86 19.37
CA VAL A 47 -4.84 0.08 18.64
C VAL A 47 -5.58 0.85 17.55
N PHE A 48 -6.73 0.34 17.09
CA PHE A 48 -7.60 0.96 16.09
C PHE A 48 -8.66 1.90 16.69
N TYR A 49 -8.74 2.00 18.02
CA TYR A 49 -9.71 2.89 18.68
C TYR A 49 -9.52 4.34 18.25
N ARG A 50 -10.58 4.95 17.72
CA ARG A 50 -10.59 6.34 17.22
C ARG A 50 -9.50 6.66 16.18
N ARG A 51 -9.11 5.70 15.33
CA ARG A 51 -8.11 5.91 14.27
C ARG A 51 -8.72 6.24 12.91
N GLN A 52 -10.05 6.27 12.81
CA GLN A 52 -10.74 6.69 11.59
C GLN A 52 -10.54 8.20 11.38
N ILE A 53 -10.06 8.55 10.18
CA ILE A 53 -9.92 9.94 9.74
C ILE A 53 -11.23 10.42 9.12
N PRO A 54 -11.44 11.76 8.92
CA PRO A 54 -12.52 12.27 8.10
C PRO A 54 -12.44 11.66 6.69
N SER A 55 -13.46 10.89 6.33
CA SER A 55 -13.48 10.08 5.12
C SER A 55 -14.52 10.57 4.11
N GLN A 56 -14.36 10.22 2.84
CA GLN A 56 -15.30 10.52 1.75
C GLN A 56 -15.59 9.24 0.96
N HIS A 57 -16.65 9.27 0.14
CA HIS A 57 -16.97 8.17 -0.75
C HIS A 57 -15.85 7.89 -1.74
N VAL A 58 -15.58 6.62 -1.95
CA VAL A 58 -14.54 6.13 -2.86
C VAL A 58 -15.15 5.12 -3.81
N ALA A 59 -14.94 5.33 -5.10
CA ALA A 59 -15.28 4.37 -6.14
C ALA A 59 -14.01 3.71 -6.68
N TRP A 60 -14.06 2.40 -6.87
CA TRP A 60 -12.93 1.64 -7.38
C TRP A 60 -12.58 2.05 -8.82
N GLY A 61 -11.28 2.23 -9.07
CA GLY A 61 -10.74 2.65 -10.37
C GLY A 61 -10.92 4.14 -10.69
N GLU A 62 -11.55 4.91 -9.80
CA GLU A 62 -11.81 6.34 -9.95
C GLU A 62 -10.79 7.19 -9.19
N MET A 63 -10.70 8.48 -9.54
CA MET A 63 -9.80 9.44 -8.87
C MET A 63 -10.04 9.54 -7.36
N SER A 64 -11.26 9.28 -6.90
CA SER A 64 -11.62 9.26 -5.48
C SER A 64 -10.79 8.27 -4.66
N MET A 65 -10.22 7.21 -5.29
CA MET A 65 -9.27 6.30 -4.66
C MET A 65 -7.99 7.04 -4.28
N CYS A 66 -7.35 7.72 -5.22
CA CYS A 66 -6.14 8.52 -4.97
C CYS A 66 -6.43 9.73 -4.05
N GLU A 67 -7.63 10.29 -4.11
CA GLU A 67 -8.05 11.34 -3.17
C GLU A 67 -8.12 10.83 -1.72
N ALA A 68 -8.56 9.58 -1.51
CA ALA A 68 -8.55 8.93 -0.19
C ALA A 68 -7.12 8.65 0.29
N GLU A 69 -6.23 8.19 -0.60
CA GLU A 69 -4.81 7.98 -0.29
C GLU A 69 -4.11 9.29 0.06
N ARG A 70 -4.34 10.36 -0.69
CA ARG A 70 -3.85 11.72 -0.38
C ARG A 70 -4.39 12.21 0.97
N ARG A 71 -5.64 11.91 1.30
CA ARG A 71 -6.26 12.27 2.58
C ARG A 71 -5.64 11.52 3.75
N LEU A 72 -5.33 10.24 3.57
CA LEU A 72 -4.57 9.45 4.55
C LEU A 72 -3.18 10.04 4.78
N LEU A 73 -2.44 10.32 3.69
CA LEU A 73 -1.12 10.94 3.75
C LEU A 73 -1.18 12.31 4.46
N ALA A 74 -2.13 13.17 4.09
CA ALA A 74 -2.27 14.50 4.69
C ALA A 74 -2.53 14.43 6.20
N ASN A 75 -3.41 13.52 6.66
CA ASN A 75 -3.64 13.33 8.09
C ASN A 75 -2.42 12.77 8.81
N ALA A 76 -1.71 11.81 8.20
CA ALA A 76 -0.53 11.21 8.79
C ALA A 76 0.67 12.18 8.84
N LEU A 77 0.77 13.12 7.90
CA LEU A 77 1.80 14.17 7.87
C LEU A 77 1.63 15.22 8.98
N LEU A 78 0.44 15.35 9.59
CA LEU A 78 0.23 16.25 10.74
C LEU A 78 1.05 15.82 11.96
N ASP A 79 1.35 14.54 12.09
CA ASP A 79 2.33 14.06 13.06
C ASP A 79 3.73 14.20 12.46
N ILE A 80 4.50 15.16 12.98
CA ILE A 80 5.86 15.46 12.50
C ILE A 80 6.86 14.32 12.76
N SER A 81 6.54 13.37 13.64
CA SER A 81 7.38 12.21 13.93
C SER A 81 7.26 11.10 12.88
N ASN A 82 6.26 11.17 12.00
CA ASN A 82 6.09 10.20 10.91
C ASN A 82 7.07 10.49 9.76
N GLU A 83 8.07 9.63 9.61
CA GLU A 83 9.07 9.69 8.53
C GLU A 83 8.74 8.74 7.37
N TRP A 84 7.94 7.69 7.62
CA TRP A 84 7.55 6.69 6.65
C TRP A 84 6.04 6.42 6.69
N PHE A 85 5.46 6.18 5.51
CA PHE A 85 4.03 6.05 5.28
C PHE A 85 3.75 4.78 4.50
N VAL A 86 3.01 3.85 5.10
CA VAL A 86 2.71 2.51 4.58
C VAL A 86 1.24 2.44 4.23
N LEU A 87 0.90 2.20 2.97
CA LEU A 87 -0.49 2.05 2.52
C LEU A 87 -0.91 0.58 2.49
N LEU A 88 -1.99 0.27 3.19
CA LEU A 88 -2.55 -1.06 3.36
C LEU A 88 -4.05 -1.08 3.13
N SER A 89 -4.62 -2.26 2.83
CA SER A 89 -6.06 -2.48 2.82
C SER A 89 -6.50 -3.36 3.98
N GLU A 90 -7.82 -3.51 4.14
CA GLU A 90 -8.45 -4.46 5.06
C GLU A 90 -8.07 -5.93 4.83
N ALA A 91 -7.60 -6.23 3.60
CA ALA A 91 -7.23 -7.58 3.16
C ALA A 91 -5.71 -7.82 3.16
N CYS A 92 -4.92 -6.88 3.71
CA CYS A 92 -3.47 -7.00 3.86
C CYS A 92 -3.10 -7.66 5.19
N ILE A 93 -2.01 -8.42 5.16
CA ILE A 93 -1.37 -8.98 6.36
C ILE A 93 0.11 -8.62 6.39
N PRO A 94 0.74 -8.49 7.57
CA PRO A 94 2.19 -8.40 7.67
C PRO A 94 2.81 -9.79 7.51
N LEU A 95 3.97 -9.85 6.88
CA LEU A 95 4.72 -11.09 6.63
C LEU A 95 5.89 -11.30 7.61
N ARG A 96 6.23 -10.29 8.41
CA ARG A 96 7.34 -10.28 9.37
C ARG A 96 6.92 -9.52 10.61
N GLY A 97 7.65 -9.70 11.73
CA GLY A 97 7.42 -8.94 12.95
C GLY A 97 7.72 -7.45 12.80
N PHE A 98 7.19 -6.65 13.73
CA PHE A 98 7.26 -5.19 13.68
C PHE A 98 8.70 -4.67 13.60
N ASP A 99 9.60 -5.12 14.46
CA ASP A 99 11.00 -4.65 14.49
C ASP A 99 11.71 -4.88 13.16
N PHE A 100 11.43 -6.02 12.51
CA PHE A 100 11.99 -6.33 11.21
C PHE A 100 11.47 -5.35 10.15
N ILE A 101 10.14 -5.16 10.07
CA ILE A 101 9.50 -4.26 9.09
C ILE A 101 9.95 -2.83 9.33
N TYR A 102 9.91 -2.37 10.58
CA TYR A 102 10.35 -1.03 10.96
C TYR A 102 11.82 -0.77 10.56
N SER A 103 12.70 -1.71 10.89
CA SER A 103 14.13 -1.59 10.54
C SER A 103 14.36 -1.62 9.04
N TYR A 104 13.69 -2.51 8.31
CA TYR A 104 13.82 -2.63 6.86
C TYR A 104 13.40 -1.34 6.15
N VAL A 105 12.22 -0.81 6.48
CA VAL A 105 11.68 0.39 5.86
C VAL A 105 12.48 1.63 6.26
N SER A 106 12.77 1.82 7.56
CA SER A 106 13.46 3.03 8.06
C SER A 106 14.93 3.14 7.63
N LYS A 107 15.59 2.01 7.34
CA LYS A 107 16.98 1.98 6.84
C LYS A 107 17.06 1.97 5.31
N SER A 108 15.95 1.97 4.63
CA SER A 108 15.96 2.02 3.17
C SER A 108 16.39 3.39 2.65
N ARG A 109 17.24 3.39 1.64
CA ARG A 109 17.64 4.59 0.88
C ARG A 109 16.54 5.01 -0.09
N TYR A 110 15.62 4.09 -0.43
CA TYR A 110 14.60 4.27 -1.45
C TYR A 110 13.21 4.05 -0.87
N SER A 111 12.27 4.82 -1.36
CA SER A 111 10.83 4.56 -1.18
C SER A 111 10.37 3.46 -2.13
N PHE A 112 9.38 2.68 -1.69
CA PHE A 112 8.87 1.54 -2.44
C PHE A 112 7.55 1.91 -3.11
N MET A 113 7.62 2.16 -4.41
CA MET A 113 6.51 2.41 -5.31
C MET A 113 6.76 1.64 -6.59
N GLY A 114 5.88 0.71 -6.94
CA GLY A 114 5.92 0.05 -8.24
C GLY A 114 5.84 1.10 -9.36
N SER A 115 6.75 1.06 -10.32
CA SER A 115 6.85 2.10 -11.36
C SER A 115 7.53 1.53 -12.60
N ALA A 116 6.76 0.80 -13.41
CA ALA A 116 7.21 0.16 -14.64
C ALA A 116 6.73 0.93 -15.87
N ASP A 117 7.56 0.97 -16.90
CA ASP A 117 7.17 1.32 -18.26
C ASP A 117 6.67 0.04 -18.95
N GLU A 118 5.37 -0.12 -19.04
CA GLU A 118 4.70 -1.31 -19.57
C GLU A 118 4.08 -0.99 -20.91
N ASP A 119 4.56 -1.61 -21.99
CA ASP A 119 4.11 -1.35 -23.36
C ASP A 119 2.70 -1.86 -23.67
N GLY A 120 2.16 -2.79 -22.87
CA GLY A 120 0.89 -3.45 -23.12
C GLY A 120 -0.35 -2.59 -22.91
N PRO A 121 -1.54 -3.17 -23.18
CA PRO A 121 -2.83 -2.47 -23.07
C PRO A 121 -3.16 -2.01 -21.66
N TYR A 122 -2.55 -2.62 -20.65
CA TYR A 122 -2.73 -2.28 -19.23
C TYR A 122 -1.74 -1.21 -18.71
N GLY A 123 -0.68 -0.94 -19.46
CA GLY A 123 0.30 0.11 -19.20
C GLY A 123 0.10 1.30 -20.16
N ARG A 124 0.95 1.43 -21.18
CA ARG A 124 0.89 2.52 -22.16
C ARG A 124 -0.45 2.63 -22.91
N GLY A 125 -1.18 1.53 -23.07
CA GLY A 125 -2.50 1.52 -23.68
C GLY A 125 -3.58 2.27 -22.89
N ARG A 126 -3.31 2.63 -21.62
CA ARG A 126 -4.21 3.46 -20.80
C ARG A 126 -3.86 4.96 -20.81
N TYR A 127 -2.78 5.34 -21.48
CA TYR A 127 -2.35 6.73 -21.58
C TYR A 127 -3.29 7.54 -22.48
N SER A 128 -3.59 8.77 -22.07
CA SER A 128 -4.31 9.75 -22.87
C SER A 128 -3.37 10.86 -23.35
N TYR A 129 -3.31 11.12 -24.65
CA TYR A 129 -2.50 12.20 -25.23
C TYR A 129 -2.93 13.60 -24.76
N ALA A 130 -4.15 13.75 -24.25
CA ALA A 130 -4.64 14.98 -23.63
C ALA A 130 -3.94 15.32 -22.30
N MET A 131 -3.14 14.40 -21.73
CA MET A 131 -2.31 14.68 -20.57
C MET A 131 -1.10 15.56 -20.86
N GLY A 132 -0.71 15.71 -22.12
CA GLY A 132 0.37 16.60 -22.52
C GLY A 132 0.03 18.09 -22.33
N PRO A 133 1.04 18.96 -22.18
CA PRO A 133 2.47 18.63 -22.17
C PRO A 133 3.00 18.13 -20.81
N GLU A 134 2.20 18.16 -19.71
CA GLU A 134 2.64 17.89 -18.33
C GLU A 134 3.08 16.43 -18.13
N VAL A 135 2.40 15.50 -18.80
CA VAL A 135 2.75 14.08 -18.79
C VAL A 135 2.87 13.59 -20.25
N GLN A 136 4.04 13.11 -20.61
CA GLN A 136 4.30 12.50 -21.92
C GLN A 136 4.18 10.97 -21.84
N LEU A 137 3.91 10.29 -22.96
CA LEU A 137 3.85 8.82 -23.01
C LEU A 137 5.13 8.15 -22.49
N SER A 138 6.30 8.72 -22.79
CA SER A 138 7.61 8.23 -22.31
C SER A 138 7.77 8.32 -20.79
N GLN A 139 6.98 9.17 -20.13
CA GLN A 139 6.97 9.37 -18.67
C GLN A 139 5.88 8.54 -17.99
N TRP A 140 4.93 7.99 -18.76
CA TRP A 140 3.82 7.20 -18.24
C TRP A 140 4.33 5.93 -17.55
N ARG A 141 3.86 5.69 -16.33
CA ARG A 141 4.24 4.50 -15.53
C ARG A 141 3.02 3.78 -15.03
N LYS A 142 3.15 2.47 -14.93
CA LYS A 142 2.23 1.61 -14.21
C LYS A 142 2.89 1.06 -12.96
N GLY A 143 2.16 1.05 -11.86
CA GLY A 143 2.62 0.48 -10.60
C GLY A 143 1.54 -0.29 -9.88
N SER A 144 1.84 -0.63 -8.64
CA SER A 144 0.87 -1.12 -7.67
C SER A 144 0.25 0.06 -6.92
N GLN A 145 -1.01 -0.05 -6.51
CA GLN A 145 -1.63 0.88 -5.57
C GLN A 145 -0.85 0.97 -4.24
N TRP A 146 -0.23 -0.15 -3.81
CA TRP A 146 0.39 -0.30 -2.48
C TRP A 146 1.82 0.21 -2.51
N PHE A 147 2.14 1.05 -1.52
CA PHE A 147 3.42 1.72 -1.42
C PHE A 147 3.90 1.90 0.02
N GLU A 148 5.21 2.08 0.16
CA GLU A 148 5.88 2.54 1.37
C GLU A 148 6.82 3.69 0.99
N ILE A 149 6.46 4.92 1.39
CA ILE A 149 7.17 6.13 0.99
C ILE A 149 7.66 6.93 2.19
N ASN A 150 8.75 7.66 1.99
CA ASN A 150 9.29 8.58 2.99
C ASN A 150 8.50 9.90 3.03
N ARG A 151 8.80 10.73 4.02
CA ARG A 151 8.11 11.99 4.27
C ARG A 151 8.22 12.98 3.09
N GLU A 152 9.37 13.03 2.44
CA GLU A 152 9.59 13.92 1.29
C GLU A 152 8.61 13.61 0.14
N LEU A 153 8.49 12.35 -0.24
CA LEU A 153 7.57 11.93 -1.29
C LEU A 153 6.10 12.03 -0.87
N ALA A 154 5.79 11.80 0.41
CA ALA A 154 4.45 11.98 0.94
C ALA A 154 4.00 13.45 0.84
N LEU A 155 4.86 14.41 1.19
CA LEU A 155 4.60 15.84 1.02
C LEU A 155 4.37 16.17 -0.45
N TYR A 156 5.24 15.71 -1.34
CA TYR A 156 5.13 15.98 -2.77
C TYR A 156 3.80 15.46 -3.36
N ILE A 157 3.32 14.27 -2.93
CA ILE A 157 2.02 13.75 -3.35
C ILE A 157 0.87 14.67 -2.87
N VAL A 158 0.93 15.12 -1.62
CA VAL A 158 -0.16 15.95 -1.04
C VAL A 158 -0.18 17.34 -1.63
N GLU A 159 0.97 17.91 -1.95
CA GLU A 159 1.11 19.25 -2.53
C GLU A 159 0.84 19.29 -4.03
N ASP A 160 0.81 18.14 -4.73
CA ASP A 160 0.65 18.13 -6.18
C ASP A 160 -0.71 18.70 -6.63
N ILE A 161 -0.61 19.72 -7.46
CA ILE A 161 -1.75 20.35 -8.14
C ILE A 161 -1.64 20.27 -9.66
N ILE A 162 -0.48 19.86 -10.20
CA ILE A 162 -0.21 19.82 -11.64
C ILE A 162 -0.73 18.51 -12.23
N TYR A 163 -0.17 17.39 -11.77
CA TYR A 163 -0.53 16.08 -12.27
C TYR A 163 -1.92 15.65 -11.79
N TYR A 164 -2.31 16.05 -10.58
CA TYR A 164 -3.63 15.77 -10.01
C TYR A 164 -4.76 16.11 -10.97
N HIS A 165 -4.77 17.33 -11.53
CA HIS A 165 -5.83 17.77 -12.45
C HIS A 165 -5.81 16.98 -13.74
N LYS A 166 -4.62 16.66 -14.27
CA LYS A 166 -4.49 15.84 -15.49
C LYS A 166 -5.04 14.43 -15.29
N PHE A 167 -4.68 13.79 -14.21
CA PHE A 167 -5.19 12.44 -13.91
C PHE A 167 -6.69 12.45 -13.60
N LYS A 168 -7.18 13.45 -12.89
CA LYS A 168 -8.61 13.61 -12.60
C LYS A 168 -9.46 13.77 -13.84
N GLU A 169 -8.96 14.48 -14.84
CA GLU A 169 -9.70 14.77 -16.08
C GLU A 169 -9.56 13.64 -17.10
N PHE A 170 -8.38 13.10 -17.31
CA PHE A 170 -8.06 12.23 -18.44
C PHE A 170 -7.80 10.75 -18.10
N CYS A 171 -7.60 10.40 -16.81
CA CYS A 171 -7.45 9.01 -16.39
C CYS A 171 -8.76 8.50 -15.76
N ARG A 172 -9.66 8.02 -16.59
CA ARG A 172 -10.93 7.41 -16.19
C ARG A 172 -10.94 5.93 -16.57
N PRO A 173 -11.77 5.09 -15.93
CA PRO A 173 -11.83 3.68 -16.30
C PRO A 173 -11.97 3.48 -17.83
N PRO A 174 -11.15 2.59 -18.38
CA PRO A 174 -10.32 1.57 -17.73
C PRO A 174 -8.89 2.02 -17.35
N CYS A 175 -8.61 3.31 -17.14
CA CYS A 175 -7.28 3.79 -16.80
C CYS A 175 -6.80 3.31 -15.42
N TYR A 176 -7.68 3.16 -14.42
CA TYR A 176 -7.34 2.79 -13.03
C TYR A 176 -6.24 3.67 -12.45
N VAL A 177 -6.66 4.85 -12.01
CA VAL A 177 -5.78 5.97 -11.63
C VAL A 177 -4.82 5.65 -10.48
N ASP A 178 -5.21 4.80 -9.54
CA ASP A 178 -4.40 4.30 -8.43
C ASP A 178 -3.16 3.49 -8.86
N GLU A 179 -3.19 2.93 -10.08
CA GLU A 179 -2.02 2.25 -10.66
C GLU A 179 -1.10 3.17 -11.48
N HIS A 180 -1.51 4.40 -11.79
CA HIS A 180 -0.78 5.26 -12.75
C HIS A 180 -0.40 6.62 -12.19
N TYR A 181 -1.21 7.25 -11.34
CA TYR A 181 -0.99 8.64 -10.93
C TYR A 181 0.31 8.79 -10.12
N PHE A 182 0.41 8.18 -8.94
CA PHE A 182 1.60 8.31 -8.12
C PHE A 182 2.85 7.70 -8.77
N PRO A 183 2.79 6.51 -9.40
CA PRO A 183 3.95 6.00 -10.15
C PRO A 183 4.48 6.96 -11.21
N THR A 184 3.60 7.60 -11.99
CA THR A 184 4.00 8.53 -13.04
C THR A 184 4.58 9.81 -12.47
N MET A 185 3.84 10.51 -11.58
CA MET A 185 4.28 11.80 -11.06
C MET A 185 5.60 11.71 -10.27
N LEU A 186 5.77 10.67 -9.45
CA LEU A 186 7.00 10.47 -8.70
C LEU A 186 8.16 10.08 -9.61
N SER A 187 7.92 9.31 -10.67
CA SER A 187 8.97 8.95 -11.62
C SER A 187 9.46 10.12 -12.45
N ILE A 188 8.63 11.15 -12.69
CA ILE A 188 9.05 12.34 -13.44
C ILE A 188 10.13 13.13 -12.68
N ARG A 189 9.99 13.29 -11.37
CA ARG A 189 10.91 14.14 -10.57
C ARG A 189 11.80 13.38 -9.61
N TYR A 190 11.31 12.28 -9.06
CA TYR A 190 11.94 11.57 -7.94
C TYR A 190 12.28 10.11 -8.25
N SER A 191 12.47 9.77 -9.54
CA SER A 191 12.80 8.40 -9.95
C SER A 191 14.04 7.83 -9.23
N HIS A 192 14.98 8.69 -8.84
CA HIS A 192 16.19 8.33 -8.11
C HIS A 192 15.96 7.99 -6.63
N LEU A 193 14.79 8.35 -6.07
CA LEU A 193 14.37 8.00 -4.71
C LEU A 193 13.46 6.75 -4.66
N LEU A 194 13.18 6.12 -5.81
CA LEU A 194 12.26 4.99 -5.91
C LEU A 194 13.00 3.67 -6.13
N ALA A 195 12.68 2.67 -5.34
CA ALA A 195 13.09 1.27 -5.57
C ALA A 195 12.37 0.64 -6.78
N LYS A 196 11.35 1.30 -7.34
CA LYS A 196 10.54 0.89 -8.50
C LYS A 196 9.87 -0.48 -8.32
N ARG A 197 9.61 -0.89 -7.10
CA ARG A 197 8.88 -2.08 -6.69
C ARG A 197 8.04 -1.80 -5.45
N THR A 198 7.04 -2.62 -5.19
CA THR A 198 6.25 -2.62 -3.97
C THR A 198 6.81 -3.61 -2.94
N LEU A 199 6.51 -3.40 -1.65
CA LEU A 199 6.76 -4.38 -0.58
C LEU A 199 5.51 -5.24 -0.27
N THR A 200 4.42 -5.04 -1.01
CA THR A 200 3.18 -5.83 -0.87
C THR A 200 3.08 -6.89 -1.96
N TRP A 201 3.17 -8.14 -1.56
CA TRP A 201 2.97 -9.28 -2.46
C TRP A 201 1.51 -9.43 -2.88
N THR A 202 1.30 -9.71 -4.17
CA THR A 202 -0.01 -9.99 -4.78
C THR A 202 0.13 -11.10 -5.81
N ASP A 203 -0.85 -12.01 -5.86
CA ASP A 203 -0.91 -13.06 -6.88
C ASP A 203 -1.89 -12.72 -7.99
N TRP A 204 -1.37 -12.54 -9.19
CA TRP A 204 -2.12 -12.27 -10.41
C TRP A 204 -2.21 -13.47 -11.36
N SER A 205 -1.82 -14.66 -10.90
CA SER A 205 -1.76 -15.88 -11.75
C SER A 205 -3.10 -16.26 -12.37
N LYS A 206 -4.21 -15.91 -11.73
CA LYS A 206 -5.57 -16.17 -12.23
C LYS A 206 -6.05 -15.16 -13.26
N GLY A 207 -5.33 -14.06 -13.44
CA GLY A 207 -5.77 -12.95 -14.28
C GLY A 207 -7.03 -12.25 -13.73
N GLY A 208 -7.58 -11.32 -14.55
CA GLY A 208 -8.78 -10.55 -14.19
C GLY A 208 -8.50 -9.23 -13.48
N PRO A 209 -9.55 -8.52 -12.99
CA PRO A 209 -9.41 -7.18 -12.43
C PRO A 209 -8.96 -7.14 -10.97
N HIS A 210 -8.87 -8.30 -10.32
CA HIS A 210 -8.48 -8.41 -8.90
C HIS A 210 -7.47 -9.53 -8.70
N PRO A 211 -6.50 -9.39 -7.77
CA PRO A 211 -5.59 -10.47 -7.43
C PRO A 211 -6.32 -11.64 -6.75
N THR A 212 -5.68 -12.80 -6.73
CA THR A 212 -6.19 -14.00 -6.04
C THR A 212 -6.47 -13.68 -4.57
N THR A 213 -7.61 -14.15 -4.08
CA THR A 213 -8.00 -14.07 -2.66
C THR A 213 -7.77 -15.40 -1.98
N PHE A 214 -7.08 -15.40 -0.85
CA PHE A 214 -6.68 -16.57 -0.08
C PHE A 214 -7.50 -16.71 1.21
N GLY A 215 -8.22 -17.82 1.35
CA GLY A 215 -8.96 -18.18 2.54
C GLY A 215 -8.26 -19.23 3.39
N LYS A 216 -8.88 -19.67 4.49
CA LYS A 216 -8.28 -20.52 5.52
C LYS A 216 -7.64 -21.81 4.99
N SER A 217 -8.19 -22.41 3.93
CA SER A 217 -7.72 -23.68 3.39
C SER A 217 -6.33 -23.61 2.76
N VAL A 218 -5.86 -22.41 2.39
CA VAL A 218 -4.56 -22.17 1.74
C VAL A 218 -3.50 -21.74 2.75
N ILE A 219 -3.90 -21.24 3.92
CA ILE A 219 -2.98 -20.69 4.91
C ILE A 219 -2.23 -21.81 5.62
N THR A 220 -1.01 -22.06 5.15
CA THR A 220 -0.06 -23.03 5.71
C THR A 220 1.30 -22.37 5.95
N GLU A 221 2.14 -22.98 6.78
CA GLU A 221 3.51 -22.54 6.99
C GLU A 221 4.30 -22.48 5.67
N MET A 222 4.15 -23.49 4.83
CA MET A 222 4.80 -23.58 3.51
C MET A 222 4.36 -22.41 2.60
N PHE A 223 3.07 -22.10 2.55
CA PHE A 223 2.54 -21.00 1.74
C PHE A 223 3.11 -19.65 2.20
N LEU A 224 3.13 -19.38 3.51
CA LEU A 224 3.65 -18.13 4.04
C LEU A 224 5.17 -18.01 3.80
N LYS A 225 5.94 -19.08 3.98
CA LYS A 225 7.38 -19.09 3.67
C LYS A 225 7.66 -18.89 2.19
N MET A 226 6.87 -19.50 1.30
CA MET A 226 7.00 -19.28 -0.14
C MET A 226 6.87 -17.78 -0.50
N ILE A 227 5.92 -17.06 0.10
CA ILE A 227 5.76 -15.62 -0.12
C ILE A 227 6.96 -14.84 0.46
N GLN A 228 7.45 -15.23 1.63
CA GLN A 228 8.54 -14.55 2.32
C GLN A 228 9.90 -14.69 1.62
N GLU A 229 10.15 -15.82 0.95
CA GLU A 229 11.49 -16.26 0.50
C GLU A 229 11.57 -16.59 -1.00
N GLY A 230 10.42 -16.63 -1.69
CA GLY A 230 10.30 -17.16 -3.06
C GLY A 230 10.90 -16.31 -4.18
N GLN A 231 11.48 -15.13 -3.87
CA GLN A 231 11.97 -14.20 -4.88
C GLN A 231 13.26 -13.49 -4.44
N SER A 232 14.00 -12.99 -5.44
CA SER A 232 15.18 -12.15 -5.26
C SER A 232 14.90 -10.74 -5.81
N CYS A 233 15.36 -9.72 -5.12
CA CYS A 233 15.14 -8.32 -5.47
C CYS A 233 16.33 -7.45 -5.02
N LEU A 234 16.29 -6.15 -5.34
CA LEU A 234 17.26 -5.19 -4.84
C LEU A 234 16.76 -4.49 -3.58
N TYR A 235 17.62 -4.39 -2.59
CA TYR A 235 17.46 -3.54 -1.41
C TYR A 235 18.74 -2.73 -1.20
N ASN A 236 18.64 -1.41 -1.25
CA ASN A 236 19.78 -0.50 -1.19
C ASN A 236 20.91 -0.87 -2.19
N ASP A 237 20.51 -1.21 -3.42
CA ASP A 237 21.38 -1.59 -4.55
C ASP A 237 22.09 -2.95 -4.37
N GLN A 238 21.73 -3.73 -3.35
CA GLN A 238 22.27 -5.07 -3.10
C GLN A 238 21.18 -6.14 -3.27
N THR A 239 21.58 -7.33 -3.72
CA THR A 239 20.65 -8.47 -3.82
C THR A 239 20.13 -8.87 -2.45
N SER A 240 18.82 -9.03 -2.33
CA SER A 240 18.12 -9.44 -1.12
C SER A 240 17.13 -10.55 -1.43
N GLN A 241 16.95 -11.48 -0.50
CA GLN A 241 15.88 -12.50 -0.54
C GLN A 241 14.60 -11.99 0.15
N VAL A 242 14.64 -10.83 0.81
CA VAL A 242 13.47 -10.20 1.44
C VAL A 242 12.89 -9.18 0.47
N CYS A 243 11.90 -9.60 -0.30
CA CYS A 243 11.27 -8.76 -1.30
C CYS A 243 9.94 -8.19 -0.84
N TYR A 244 9.23 -8.91 0.03
CA TYR A 244 7.91 -8.49 0.51
C TYR A 244 7.85 -8.47 2.03
N LEU A 245 7.18 -7.46 2.55
CA LEU A 245 6.90 -7.26 3.98
C LEU A 245 5.43 -7.42 4.30
N PHE A 246 4.58 -7.24 3.30
CA PHE A 246 3.12 -7.38 3.37
C PHE A 246 2.63 -8.28 2.25
N ALA A 247 1.41 -8.79 2.41
CA ALA A 247 0.76 -9.58 1.35
C ALA A 247 -0.74 -9.34 1.31
N ARG A 248 -1.31 -9.50 0.13
CA ARG A 248 -2.75 -9.47 -0.15
C ARG A 248 -3.09 -10.33 -1.38
N LYS A 249 -4.31 -10.83 -1.51
CA LYS A 249 -5.53 -10.47 -0.82
C LYS A 249 -5.98 -11.66 0.03
N PHE A 250 -6.30 -11.42 1.29
CA PHE A 250 -6.80 -12.47 2.20
C PHE A 250 -8.27 -12.21 2.54
N ASP A 251 -9.08 -13.26 2.60
CA ASP A 251 -10.46 -13.14 3.10
C ASP A 251 -10.50 -13.35 4.61
N PRO A 252 -11.58 -12.93 5.29
CA PRO A 252 -11.68 -13.00 6.75
C PRO A 252 -11.50 -14.40 7.34
N SER A 253 -11.78 -15.48 6.59
CA SER A 253 -11.57 -16.85 7.06
C SER A 253 -10.13 -17.22 7.31
N ALA A 254 -9.18 -16.44 6.73
CA ALA A 254 -7.76 -16.63 6.93
C ALA A 254 -7.27 -16.20 8.34
N LEU A 255 -8.07 -15.42 9.09
CA LEU A 255 -7.65 -14.85 10.38
C LEU A 255 -7.19 -15.93 11.37
N GLU A 256 -7.99 -16.96 11.60
CA GLU A 256 -7.70 -17.98 12.60
C GLU A 256 -6.38 -18.73 12.33
N PRO A 257 -6.15 -19.30 11.12
CA PRO A 257 -4.87 -19.94 10.83
C PRO A 257 -3.69 -18.95 10.83
N LEU A 258 -3.87 -17.70 10.44
CA LEU A 258 -2.83 -16.67 10.54
C LEU A 258 -2.45 -16.40 12.00
N LEU A 259 -3.43 -16.23 12.89
CA LEU A 259 -3.17 -16.05 14.32
C LEU A 259 -2.43 -17.26 14.94
N LYS A 260 -2.73 -18.49 14.48
CA LYS A 260 -2.06 -19.70 14.94
C LYS A 260 -0.61 -19.77 14.44
N LEU A 261 -0.34 -19.34 13.22
CA LEU A 261 0.97 -19.41 12.60
C LEU A 261 1.85 -18.18 12.89
N SER A 262 1.26 -17.05 13.32
CA SER A 262 2.01 -15.79 13.47
C SER A 262 3.22 -15.91 14.39
N PRO A 263 3.21 -16.58 15.57
CA PRO A 263 4.41 -16.66 16.40
C PRO A 263 5.55 -17.46 15.76
N LYS A 264 5.18 -18.49 14.97
CA LYS A 264 6.17 -19.39 14.37
C LYS A 264 6.73 -18.87 13.05
N VAL A 265 5.90 -18.25 12.23
CA VAL A 265 6.23 -17.93 10.82
C VAL A 265 6.39 -16.44 10.61
N LEU A 266 5.53 -15.62 11.21
CA LEU A 266 5.53 -14.17 11.01
C LEU A 266 6.37 -13.44 12.06
N GLY A 267 6.65 -14.07 13.21
CA GLY A 267 7.54 -13.54 14.25
C GLY A 267 6.87 -12.62 15.28
N PHE A 268 5.53 -12.77 15.51
CA PHE A 268 4.77 -11.98 16.50
C PHE A 268 3.53 -12.70 17.03
#